data_42dc9b1290adfb7a8fb540fbdcdfc992
#
_entry.id   42dc9b1290adfb7a8fb540fbdcdfc992
#
_cell.length_a   1.000
_cell.length_b   1.000
_cell.length_c   1.000
_cell.angle_alpha   90.00
_cell.angle_beta   90.00
_cell.angle_gamma   90.00
#
_symmetry.space_group_name_H-M   'P 1'
#
loop_
_entity.id
_entity.type
_entity.pdbx_description
1 polymer ?
#
loop_
_entity_poly.entity_id
_entity_poly.type
_entity_poly.pdbx_seq_one_letter_code
_entity_poly.pdbx_strand_id
1 'polypeptide(L)'
;MKNTRLFMFAACTLFLAACGRQTVKIMTPPDASNRVLFGAEQLQTTLDKAGYQVMMQQGDTTFSDPEIKTILLTEVNDTTLKKEGFHISMTGNLTRVSGRDGSGVIYGCRELIDRVNDSDGKLNFPEELKDGPEMVLRGACVGLQKMTYLPGHGVYEYPYTPESFPWFYDKEQWIKYLDMLVANRMNSLYLWNGHPFASLVKLEDYPFALEVDEE
;
A
#
# COMPACT_ATOMS: atom_id res chain seq x y z
N MET A 1 -39.73 44.03 -54.23
CA MET A 1 -39.69 43.69 -52.80
C MET A 1 -38.89 42.43 -52.66
N LYS A 2 -37.60 42.53 -52.29
CA LYS A 2 -36.69 41.40 -52.11
C LYS A 2 -36.38 41.27 -50.60
N ASN A 3 -36.85 40.20 -49.98
CA ASN A 3 -36.57 39.89 -48.57
C ASN A 3 -35.19 39.25 -48.49
N THR A 4 -34.26 39.95 -47.92
CA THR A 4 -32.91 39.44 -47.55
C THR A 4 -33.00 38.84 -46.15
N ARG A 5 -32.98 37.51 -46.00
CA ARG A 5 -32.86 36.83 -44.71
C ARG A 5 -31.38 36.78 -44.33
N LEU A 6 -31.06 37.51 -43.27
CA LEU A 6 -29.76 37.51 -42.63
C LEU A 6 -29.63 36.25 -41.77
N PHE A 7 -28.75 35.29 -42.20
CA PHE A 7 -28.39 34.12 -41.39
C PHE A 7 -27.30 34.54 -40.41
N MET A 8 -27.66 34.60 -39.14
CA MET A 8 -26.72 34.82 -38.07
C MET A 8 -26.10 33.49 -37.66
N PHE A 9 -24.87 33.23 -38.08
CA PHE A 9 -24.06 32.07 -37.63
C PHE A 9 -23.61 32.36 -36.21
N ALA A 10 -24.21 31.72 -35.22
CA ALA A 10 -23.69 31.65 -33.86
C ALA A 10 -22.50 30.66 -33.85
N ALA A 11 -21.30 31.20 -33.87
CA ALA A 11 -20.09 30.41 -33.64
C ALA A 11 -20.05 30.02 -32.16
N CYS A 12 -20.46 28.78 -31.86
CA CYS A 12 -20.29 28.17 -30.54
C CYS A 12 -18.82 27.79 -30.40
N THR A 13 -17.98 28.68 -29.87
CA THR A 13 -16.62 28.37 -29.48
C THR A 13 -16.67 27.44 -28.27
N LEU A 14 -16.54 26.14 -28.53
CA LEU A 14 -16.21 25.14 -27.50
C LEU A 14 -14.82 25.48 -26.95
N PHE A 15 -14.77 26.13 -25.81
CA PHE A 15 -13.59 26.17 -24.96
C PHE A 15 -13.38 24.72 -24.44
N LEU A 16 -12.58 23.94 -25.14
CA LEU A 16 -11.92 22.79 -24.59
C LEU A 16 -10.96 23.33 -23.53
N ALA A 17 -11.45 23.47 -22.28
CA ALA A 17 -10.57 23.61 -21.14
C ALA A 17 -9.71 22.34 -21.14
N ALA A 18 -8.49 22.42 -21.64
CA ALA A 18 -7.47 21.43 -21.39
C ALA A 18 -7.23 21.45 -19.87
N CYS A 19 -8.00 20.62 -19.15
CA CYS A 19 -7.78 20.37 -17.75
C CYS A 19 -6.47 19.62 -17.63
N GLY A 20 -5.34 20.34 -17.60
CA GLY A 20 -4.05 19.78 -17.32
C GLY A 20 -4.11 19.04 -15.98
N ARG A 21 -3.72 17.78 -15.96
CA ARG A 21 -3.65 17.03 -14.69
C ARG A 21 -2.72 17.75 -13.74
N GLN A 22 -3.16 17.94 -12.51
CA GLN A 22 -2.31 18.53 -11.48
C GLN A 22 -1.14 17.57 -11.21
N THR A 23 0.09 18.09 -11.22
CA THR A 23 1.30 17.32 -10.94
C THR A 23 1.54 17.20 -9.45
N VAL A 24 1.86 15.99 -9.00
CA VAL A 24 2.33 15.68 -7.63
C VAL A 24 3.67 14.97 -7.73
N LYS A 25 4.66 15.42 -6.96
CA LYS A 25 5.97 14.78 -6.88
C LYS A 25 6.05 13.95 -5.61
N ILE A 26 6.50 12.69 -5.73
CA ILE A 26 6.86 11.85 -4.57
C ILE A 26 8.37 11.69 -4.57
N MET A 27 9.00 12.06 -3.45
CA MET A 27 10.47 12.03 -3.29
C MET A 27 10.85 11.02 -2.21
N THR A 28 11.88 10.23 -2.50
CA THR A 28 12.49 9.29 -1.56
C THR A 28 14.02 9.45 -1.55
N PRO A 29 14.70 9.18 -0.42
CA PRO A 29 16.16 9.18 -0.36
C PRO A 29 16.78 8.16 -1.34
N PRO A 30 18.07 8.33 -1.70
CA PRO A 30 18.75 7.42 -2.62
C PRO A 30 18.88 5.99 -2.05
N ASP A 31 18.96 5.87 -0.73
CA ASP A 31 19.09 4.64 0.06
C ASP A 31 17.75 4.20 0.70
N ALA A 32 16.62 4.66 0.15
CA ALA A 32 15.30 4.30 0.64
C ALA A 32 15.12 2.77 0.70
N SER A 33 14.64 2.28 1.85
CA SER A 33 14.37 0.86 2.03
C SER A 33 13.22 0.37 1.11
N ASN A 34 13.18 -0.93 0.83
CA ASN A 34 12.09 -1.52 0.04
C ASN A 34 10.70 -1.21 0.63
N ARG A 35 10.60 -1.00 1.95
CA ARG A 35 9.34 -0.62 2.59
C ARG A 35 8.93 0.80 2.23
N VAL A 36 9.88 1.73 2.20
CA VAL A 36 9.63 3.12 1.77
C VAL A 36 9.20 3.16 0.30
N LEU A 37 9.90 2.41 -0.56
CA LEU A 37 9.57 2.32 -1.99
C LEU A 37 8.17 1.72 -2.20
N PHE A 38 7.83 0.66 -1.47
CA PHE A 38 6.49 0.08 -1.51
C PHE A 38 5.41 1.09 -1.11
N GLY A 39 5.61 1.85 -0.02
CA GLY A 39 4.69 2.92 0.39
C GLY A 39 4.52 4.00 -0.68
N ALA A 40 5.63 4.38 -1.33
CA ALA A 40 5.62 5.34 -2.43
C ALA A 40 4.82 4.84 -3.64
N GLU A 41 4.99 3.58 -4.05
CA GLU A 41 4.27 2.96 -5.16
C GLU A 41 2.76 2.85 -4.90
N GLN A 42 2.36 2.49 -3.67
CA GLN A 42 0.95 2.44 -3.28
C GLN A 42 0.31 3.84 -3.34
N LEU A 43 1.02 4.85 -2.85
CA LEU A 43 0.58 6.24 -2.89
C LEU A 43 0.50 6.75 -4.33
N GLN A 44 1.50 6.49 -5.17
CA GLN A 44 1.49 6.79 -6.60
C GLN A 44 0.25 6.19 -7.27
N THR A 45 0.02 4.89 -7.08
CA THR A 45 -1.13 4.19 -7.67
C THR A 45 -2.46 4.85 -7.32
N THR A 46 -2.60 5.31 -6.08
CA THR A 46 -3.81 5.99 -5.61
C THR A 46 -3.97 7.36 -6.24
N LEU A 47 -2.90 8.15 -6.29
CA LEU A 47 -2.91 9.48 -6.90
C LEU A 47 -3.16 9.44 -8.40
N ASP A 48 -2.56 8.48 -9.12
CA ASP A 48 -2.81 8.26 -10.55
C ASP A 48 -4.29 7.93 -10.81
N LYS A 49 -4.90 7.07 -9.98
CA LYS A 49 -6.34 6.76 -10.03
C LYS A 49 -7.22 7.97 -9.73
N ALA A 50 -6.77 8.85 -8.84
CA ALA A 50 -7.45 10.10 -8.52
C ALA A 50 -7.28 11.18 -9.60
N GLY A 51 -6.51 10.91 -10.67
CA GLY A 51 -6.37 11.78 -11.84
C GLY A 51 -5.17 12.74 -11.79
N TYR A 52 -4.26 12.59 -10.83
CA TYR A 52 -3.02 13.35 -10.78
C TYR A 52 -1.99 12.82 -11.79
N GLN A 53 -1.04 13.65 -12.16
CA GLN A 53 0.19 13.23 -12.85
C GLN A 53 1.27 13.07 -11.78
N VAL A 54 1.68 11.83 -11.50
CA VAL A 54 2.66 11.56 -10.44
C VAL A 54 4.07 11.46 -11.01
N MET A 55 5.00 12.21 -10.38
CA MET A 55 6.43 12.17 -10.68
C MET A 55 7.16 11.51 -9.50
N MET A 56 7.77 10.35 -9.74
CA MET A 56 8.62 9.68 -8.75
C MET A 56 10.05 10.17 -8.88
N GLN A 57 10.67 10.56 -7.75
CA GLN A 57 12.07 10.94 -7.69
C GLN A 57 12.74 10.24 -6.52
N GLN A 58 13.70 9.36 -6.83
CA GLN A 58 14.61 8.79 -5.84
C GLN A 58 15.97 9.47 -5.94
N GLY A 59 16.53 9.92 -4.82
CA GLY A 59 17.84 10.58 -4.79
C GLY A 59 17.82 11.87 -3.98
N ASP A 60 18.16 12.99 -4.62
CA ASP A 60 18.18 14.29 -3.95
C ASP A 60 16.77 14.66 -3.45
N THR A 61 16.66 14.86 -2.15
CA THR A 61 15.43 15.22 -1.44
C THR A 61 15.31 16.71 -1.18
N THR A 62 16.12 17.52 -1.86
CA THR A 62 16.01 18.98 -1.77
C THR A 62 14.73 19.45 -2.41
N PHE A 63 13.87 20.09 -1.62
CA PHE A 63 12.65 20.72 -2.12
C PHE A 63 12.99 22.00 -2.87
N SER A 64 12.87 21.97 -4.18
CA SER A 64 13.31 23.05 -5.07
C SER A 64 12.19 23.75 -5.82
N ASP A 65 11.00 23.18 -5.89
CA ASP A 65 9.90 23.73 -6.66
C ASP A 65 8.66 23.99 -5.78
N PRO A 66 8.45 25.24 -5.34
CA PRO A 66 7.34 25.58 -4.48
C PRO A 66 5.96 25.53 -5.16
N GLU A 67 5.90 25.44 -6.49
CA GLU A 67 4.64 25.41 -7.24
C GLU A 67 4.08 23.98 -7.36
N ILE A 68 4.96 22.96 -7.25
CA ILE A 68 4.57 21.56 -7.35
C ILE A 68 4.29 20.97 -5.97
N LYS A 69 3.12 20.38 -5.78
CA LYS A 69 2.83 19.61 -4.57
C LYS A 69 3.79 18.45 -4.46
N THR A 70 4.55 18.42 -3.37
CA THR A 70 5.62 17.43 -3.16
C THR A 70 5.35 16.66 -1.88
N ILE A 71 5.47 15.34 -1.96
CA ILE A 71 5.40 14.42 -0.83
C ILE A 71 6.78 13.81 -0.64
N LEU A 72 7.41 14.09 0.49
CA LEU A 72 8.73 13.56 0.85
C LEU A 72 8.57 12.43 1.86
N LEU A 73 9.07 11.25 1.53
CA LEU A 73 9.02 10.04 2.36
C LEU A 73 10.42 9.76 2.93
N THR A 74 10.54 9.69 4.25
CA THR A 74 11.85 9.47 4.91
C THR A 74 11.72 8.59 6.15
N GLU A 75 12.72 7.75 6.38
CA GLU A 75 12.94 7.16 7.69
C GLU A 75 13.75 8.12 8.56
N VAL A 76 13.39 8.24 9.83
CA VAL A 76 14.05 9.15 10.78
C VAL A 76 14.38 8.42 12.08
N ASN A 77 15.52 8.73 12.66
CA ASN A 77 15.90 8.21 13.97
C ASN A 77 15.29 9.08 15.09
N ASP A 78 13.97 9.22 15.08
CA ASP A 78 13.24 9.98 16.11
C ASP A 78 12.67 9.02 17.18
N THR A 79 13.32 9.04 18.37
CA THR A 79 12.91 8.19 19.50
C THR A 79 11.63 8.65 20.18
N THR A 80 11.09 9.82 19.83
CA THR A 80 9.79 10.30 20.31
C THR A 80 8.62 9.61 19.59
N LEU A 81 8.88 9.06 18.40
CA LEU A 81 7.92 8.21 17.70
C LEU A 81 8.00 6.78 18.23
N LYS A 82 6.86 6.12 18.38
CA LYS A 82 6.78 4.68 18.64
C LYS A 82 7.41 3.88 17.49
N LYS A 83 7.87 2.68 17.74
CA LYS A 83 8.22 1.75 16.65
C LYS A 83 7.03 1.62 15.70
N GLU A 84 7.28 1.64 14.37
CA GLU A 84 6.26 1.67 13.32
C GLU A 84 5.37 2.93 13.35
N GLY A 85 5.73 3.93 14.16
CA GLY A 85 5.06 5.22 14.19
C GLY A 85 5.53 6.15 13.09
N PHE A 86 4.71 7.15 12.79
CA PHE A 86 4.99 8.14 11.77
C PHE A 86 4.57 9.55 12.21
N HIS A 87 5.12 10.52 11.52
CA HIS A 87 4.78 11.92 11.62
C HIS A 87 4.56 12.48 10.22
N ILE A 88 3.40 13.06 9.99
CA ILE A 88 3.08 13.83 8.79
C ILE A 88 3.11 15.31 9.19
N SER A 89 3.81 16.13 8.39
CA SER A 89 3.79 17.58 8.52
C SER A 89 3.69 18.23 7.15
N MET A 90 2.94 19.32 7.05
CA MET A 90 2.76 20.07 5.81
C MET A 90 3.21 21.51 5.97
N THR A 91 4.00 21.99 5.01
CA THR A 91 4.42 23.39 4.92
C THR A 91 4.32 23.84 3.48
N GLY A 92 3.33 24.68 3.18
CA GLY A 92 3.03 25.08 1.80
C GLY A 92 2.68 23.87 0.95
N ASN A 93 3.40 23.68 -0.15
CA ASN A 93 3.22 22.53 -1.07
C ASN A 93 4.07 21.32 -0.72
N LEU A 94 4.80 21.34 0.39
CA LEU A 94 5.60 20.21 0.86
C LEU A 94 4.91 19.47 1.99
N THR A 95 4.55 18.21 1.76
CA THR A 95 4.09 17.25 2.76
C THR A 95 5.24 16.30 3.07
N ARG A 96 5.65 16.19 4.33
CA ARG A 96 6.66 15.23 4.80
C ARG A 96 5.97 14.08 5.50
N VAL A 97 6.35 12.86 5.17
CA VAL A 97 6.01 11.63 5.89
C VAL A 97 7.29 11.07 6.47
N SER A 98 7.46 11.22 7.77
CA SER A 98 8.63 10.77 8.51
C SER A 98 8.25 9.56 9.34
N GLY A 99 8.71 8.36 8.97
CA GLY A 99 8.51 7.15 9.75
C GLY A 99 9.70 6.88 10.67
N ARG A 100 9.48 6.38 11.89
CA ARG A 100 10.58 5.92 12.75
C ARG A 100 11.36 4.76 12.11
N ASP A 101 10.71 4.01 11.25
CA ASP A 101 11.23 2.92 10.44
C ASP A 101 10.42 2.81 9.14
N GLY A 102 10.82 1.91 8.24
CA GLY A 102 10.13 1.74 6.96
C GLY A 102 8.66 1.37 7.09
N SER A 103 8.25 0.65 8.15
CA SER A 103 6.83 0.36 8.42
C SER A 103 6.06 1.63 8.79
N GLY A 104 6.67 2.52 9.60
CA GLY A 104 6.10 3.82 9.92
C GLY A 104 5.87 4.66 8.66
N VAL A 105 6.81 4.64 7.69
CA VAL A 105 6.62 5.34 6.41
C VAL A 105 5.45 4.75 5.63
N ILE A 106 5.34 3.41 5.53
CA ILE A 106 4.20 2.75 4.88
C ILE A 106 2.88 3.22 5.52
N TYR A 107 2.80 3.24 6.85
CA TYR A 107 1.56 3.61 7.55
C TYR A 107 1.24 5.10 7.40
N GLY A 108 2.25 5.97 7.31
CA GLY A 108 2.06 7.36 6.93
C GLY A 108 1.56 7.53 5.50
N CYS A 109 2.12 6.79 4.54
CA CYS A 109 1.58 6.74 3.17
C CYS A 109 0.14 6.24 3.15
N ARG A 110 -0.17 5.21 3.95
CA ARG A 110 -1.53 4.68 4.07
C ARG A 110 -2.51 5.74 4.58
N GLU A 111 -2.12 6.53 5.57
CA GLU A 111 -2.92 7.65 6.05
C GLU A 111 -3.24 8.64 4.93
N LEU A 112 -2.24 9.01 4.10
CA LEU A 112 -2.49 9.90 2.96
C LEU A 112 -3.41 9.25 1.91
N ILE A 113 -3.25 7.95 1.65
CA ILE A 113 -4.09 7.17 0.74
C ILE A 113 -5.55 7.19 1.19
N ASP A 114 -5.79 6.91 2.47
CA ASP A 114 -7.14 6.90 3.04
C ASP A 114 -7.79 8.28 2.92
N ARG A 115 -7.05 9.35 3.19
CA ARG A 115 -7.56 10.73 3.04
C ARG A 115 -7.88 11.09 1.59
N VAL A 116 -7.08 10.65 0.62
CA VAL A 116 -7.38 10.84 -0.81
C VAL A 116 -8.68 10.12 -1.18
N ASN A 117 -8.83 8.87 -0.72
CA ASN A 117 -10.03 8.07 -0.99
C ASN A 117 -11.28 8.67 -0.33
N ASP A 118 -11.18 9.12 0.91
CA ASP A 118 -12.30 9.68 1.68
C ASP A 118 -12.71 11.10 1.21
N SER A 119 -11.84 11.77 0.45
CA SER A 119 -12.10 13.14 -0.06
C SER A 119 -12.36 13.21 -1.57
N ASP A 120 -12.88 12.14 -2.17
CA ASP A 120 -13.16 12.06 -3.61
C ASP A 120 -11.92 12.40 -4.47
N GLY A 121 -10.77 11.87 -4.08
CA GLY A 121 -9.51 12.08 -4.79
C GLY A 121 -8.79 13.41 -4.48
N LYS A 122 -9.26 14.23 -3.57
CA LYS A 122 -8.61 15.51 -3.22
C LYS A 122 -7.45 15.30 -2.25
N LEU A 123 -6.41 16.13 -2.38
CA LEU A 123 -5.26 16.13 -1.48
C LEU A 123 -5.59 16.87 -0.17
N ASN A 124 -6.39 16.25 0.69
CA ASN A 124 -6.76 16.78 1.99
C ASN A 124 -5.83 16.23 3.07
N PHE A 125 -4.56 16.67 3.03
CA PHE A 125 -3.53 16.20 3.96
C PHE A 125 -3.54 17.02 5.25
N PRO A 126 -3.20 16.42 6.41
CA PRO A 126 -3.13 17.13 7.68
C PRO A 126 -1.93 18.07 7.70
N GLU A 127 -2.06 19.22 8.34
CA GLU A 127 -0.94 20.13 8.59
C GLU A 127 0.07 19.49 9.54
N GLU A 128 -0.42 18.77 10.54
CA GLU A 128 0.38 18.05 11.53
C GLU A 128 -0.39 16.81 12.01
N LEU A 129 0.26 15.65 11.97
CA LEU A 129 -0.28 14.39 12.50
C LEU A 129 0.85 13.49 12.98
N LYS A 130 0.79 13.07 14.24
CA LYS A 130 1.64 11.99 14.77
C LYS A 130 0.77 10.82 15.16
N ASP A 131 1.14 9.63 14.71
CA ASP A 131 0.43 8.39 15.05
C ASP A 131 1.41 7.22 15.16
N GLY A 132 0.98 6.17 15.84
CA GLY A 132 1.76 4.95 15.99
C GLY A 132 0.98 3.88 16.74
N PRO A 133 1.37 2.61 16.56
CA PRO A 133 0.59 1.50 17.07
C PRO A 133 0.57 1.44 18.60
N GLU A 134 -0.59 1.07 19.16
CA GLU A 134 -0.72 0.77 20.60
C GLU A 134 -0.31 -0.68 20.90
N MET A 135 -0.51 -1.62 19.94
CA MET A 135 -0.15 -3.03 20.10
C MET A 135 1.08 -3.36 19.26
N VAL A 136 2.01 -4.10 19.85
CA VAL A 136 3.25 -4.54 19.16
C VAL A 136 2.93 -5.52 18.02
N LEU A 137 2.06 -6.50 18.27
CA LEU A 137 1.64 -7.47 17.27
C LEU A 137 0.19 -7.19 16.87
N ARG A 138 -0.01 -7.07 15.57
CA ARG A 138 -1.31 -6.84 14.94
C ARG A 138 -1.39 -7.72 13.70
N GLY A 139 -2.35 -8.62 13.62
CA GLY A 139 -2.36 -9.54 12.51
C GLY A 139 -3.54 -10.49 12.50
N ALA A 140 -3.47 -11.42 11.57
CA ALA A 140 -4.47 -12.46 11.38
C ALA A 140 -3.90 -13.84 11.62
N CYS A 141 -4.81 -14.79 11.93
CA CYS A 141 -4.51 -16.21 11.98
C CYS A 141 -5.14 -16.89 10.76
N VAL A 142 -4.34 -17.67 10.04
CA VAL A 142 -4.80 -18.50 8.92
C VAL A 142 -4.57 -19.95 9.25
N GLY A 143 -5.62 -20.75 9.16
CA GLY A 143 -5.57 -22.21 9.31
C GLY A 143 -6.11 -22.90 8.07
N LEU A 144 -5.50 -24.05 7.72
CA LEU A 144 -6.02 -24.93 6.69
C LEU A 144 -6.93 -25.98 7.33
N GLN A 145 -8.21 -25.93 7.01
CA GLN A 145 -9.18 -26.94 7.44
C GLN A 145 -10.13 -27.26 6.29
N LYS A 146 -10.41 -28.56 6.12
CA LYS A 146 -11.54 -28.98 5.30
C LYS A 146 -12.86 -28.71 6.05
N MET A 147 -13.80 -28.07 5.38
CA MET A 147 -15.10 -27.73 5.93
C MET A 147 -16.08 -28.91 5.88
N THR A 148 -15.77 -29.98 5.16
CA THR A 148 -16.67 -31.14 4.99
C THR A 148 -16.15 -32.33 5.76
N TYR A 149 -16.90 -32.76 6.75
CA TYR A 149 -16.67 -34.04 7.44
C TYR A 149 -17.18 -35.18 6.58
N LEU A 150 -16.27 -36.07 6.23
CA LEU A 150 -16.66 -37.35 5.65
C LEU A 150 -16.82 -38.38 6.80
N PRO A 151 -17.91 -39.16 6.87
CA PRO A 151 -18.10 -40.18 7.89
C PRO A 151 -16.93 -41.17 7.90
N GLY A 152 -16.35 -41.39 9.08
CA GLY A 152 -15.21 -42.28 9.25
C GLY A 152 -13.83 -41.67 9.00
N HIS A 153 -13.76 -40.39 8.63
CA HIS A 153 -12.49 -39.67 8.43
C HIS A 153 -12.26 -38.67 9.57
N GLY A 154 -10.98 -38.48 9.95
CA GLY A 154 -10.58 -37.46 10.93
C GLY A 154 -10.75 -36.03 10.43
N VAL A 155 -10.64 -35.07 11.36
CA VAL A 155 -10.74 -33.64 11.07
C VAL A 155 -9.68 -33.14 10.09
N TYR A 156 -8.54 -33.84 10.00
CA TYR A 156 -7.42 -33.52 9.13
C TYR A 156 -7.32 -34.56 8.03
N GLU A 157 -7.75 -34.18 6.84
CA GLU A 157 -7.54 -35.03 5.67
C GLU A 157 -6.34 -34.54 4.87
N TYR A 158 -5.35 -35.36 4.78
CA TYR A 158 -4.26 -35.25 3.82
C TYR A 158 -4.62 -35.97 2.52
N PRO A 159 -4.05 -35.59 1.41
CA PRO A 159 -3.07 -34.51 1.22
C PRO A 159 -3.71 -33.14 1.05
N TYR A 160 -2.94 -32.09 1.37
CA TYR A 160 -3.23 -30.72 1.03
C TYR A 160 -2.72 -30.48 -0.39
N THR A 161 -3.57 -30.58 -1.38
CA THR A 161 -3.22 -30.46 -2.79
C THR A 161 -3.82 -29.21 -3.41
N PRO A 162 -3.33 -28.76 -4.59
CA PRO A 162 -3.95 -27.66 -5.32
C PRO A 162 -5.45 -27.87 -5.61
N GLU A 163 -5.88 -29.12 -5.75
CA GLU A 163 -7.29 -29.47 -5.97
C GLU A 163 -8.12 -29.28 -4.72
N SER A 164 -7.59 -29.62 -3.54
CA SER A 164 -8.31 -29.51 -2.27
C SER A 164 -8.22 -28.09 -1.66
N PHE A 165 -7.13 -27.38 -1.88
CA PHE A 165 -6.88 -26.02 -1.37
C PHE A 165 -6.25 -25.12 -2.45
N PRO A 166 -6.95 -24.81 -3.54
CA PRO A 166 -6.38 -24.04 -4.65
C PRO A 166 -5.84 -22.67 -4.23
N TRP A 167 -6.50 -21.99 -3.29
CA TRP A 167 -6.07 -20.68 -2.79
C TRP A 167 -4.71 -20.70 -2.07
N PHE A 168 -4.37 -21.82 -1.41
CA PHE A 168 -3.10 -21.93 -0.69
C PHE A 168 -1.89 -21.96 -1.64
N TYR A 169 -2.06 -22.49 -2.83
CA TYR A 169 -1.02 -22.57 -3.86
C TYR A 169 -1.03 -21.39 -4.81
N ASP A 170 -1.98 -20.45 -4.64
CA ASP A 170 -2.05 -19.24 -5.45
C ASP A 170 -1.18 -18.13 -4.84
N LYS A 171 0.02 -17.94 -5.44
CA LYS A 171 0.96 -16.91 -5.03
C LYS A 171 0.36 -15.50 -5.10
N GLU A 172 -0.44 -15.21 -6.14
CA GLU A 172 -1.05 -13.88 -6.30
C GLU A 172 -2.09 -13.62 -5.21
N GLN A 173 -2.82 -14.64 -4.82
CA GLN A 173 -3.78 -14.56 -3.71
C GLN A 173 -3.07 -14.25 -2.39
N TRP A 174 -1.92 -14.87 -2.13
CA TRP A 174 -1.10 -14.56 -0.96
C TRP A 174 -0.57 -13.14 -0.98
N ILE A 175 -0.08 -12.65 -2.12
CA ILE A 175 0.38 -11.26 -2.26
C ILE A 175 -0.77 -10.30 -1.94
N LYS A 176 -1.94 -10.48 -2.54
CA LYS A 176 -3.12 -9.65 -2.27
C LYS A 176 -3.54 -9.68 -0.81
N TYR A 177 -3.45 -10.86 -0.17
CA TYR A 177 -3.77 -11.01 1.24
C TYR A 177 -2.76 -10.27 2.14
N LEU A 178 -1.46 -10.38 1.85
CA LEU A 178 -0.42 -9.65 2.59
C LEU A 178 -0.53 -8.14 2.38
N ASP A 179 -0.81 -7.69 1.17
CA ASP A 179 -1.06 -6.27 0.88
C ASP A 179 -2.27 -5.75 1.65
N MET A 180 -3.33 -6.54 1.76
CA MET A 180 -4.51 -6.22 2.57
C MET A 180 -4.15 -6.11 4.06
N LEU A 181 -3.31 -6.99 4.61
CA LEU A 181 -2.82 -6.89 5.98
C LEU A 181 -2.05 -5.58 6.19
N VAL A 182 -1.12 -5.24 5.28
CA VAL A 182 -0.37 -3.99 5.32
C VAL A 182 -1.29 -2.77 5.23
N ALA A 183 -2.29 -2.80 4.34
CA ALA A 183 -3.28 -1.74 4.20
C ALA A 183 -4.08 -1.49 5.47
N ASN A 184 -4.24 -2.51 6.30
CA ASN A 184 -4.88 -2.43 7.62
C ASN A 184 -3.86 -2.26 8.77
N ARG A 185 -2.63 -1.83 8.46
CA ARG A 185 -1.54 -1.58 9.42
C ARG A 185 -1.19 -2.80 10.29
N MET A 186 -1.39 -4.00 9.75
CA MET A 186 -1.02 -5.26 10.39
C MET A 186 0.44 -5.61 10.09
N ASN A 187 1.12 -6.25 11.03
CA ASN A 187 2.54 -6.58 10.95
C ASN A 187 2.86 -8.04 11.25
N SER A 188 1.84 -8.87 11.44
CA SER A 188 2.02 -10.28 11.74
C SER A 188 1.00 -11.15 11.04
N LEU A 189 1.42 -12.35 10.68
CA LEU A 189 0.59 -13.43 10.18
C LEU A 189 0.90 -14.69 10.99
N TYR A 190 -0.10 -15.23 11.65
CA TYR A 190 0.00 -16.48 12.36
C TYR A 190 -0.55 -17.61 11.48
N LEU A 191 0.33 -18.53 11.11
CA LEU A 191 -0.03 -19.71 10.34
C LEU A 191 -0.31 -20.86 11.32
N TRP A 192 -1.58 -21.19 11.47
CA TRP A 192 -2.04 -22.22 12.38
C TRP A 192 -2.32 -23.49 11.61
N ASN A 193 -1.60 -24.50 11.86
CA ASN A 193 -1.61 -25.92 11.48
C ASN A 193 -0.16 -26.38 11.34
N GLY A 194 0.15 -27.51 11.97
CA GLY A 194 1.50 -28.05 11.92
C GLY A 194 1.95 -28.32 10.47
N HIS A 195 1.07 -28.84 9.64
CA HIS A 195 1.34 -29.14 8.25
C HIS A 195 0.24 -28.51 7.37
N PRO A 196 0.53 -27.90 6.19
CA PRO A 196 1.86 -27.86 5.53
C PRO A 196 2.76 -26.71 6.02
N PHE A 197 2.30 -25.83 6.90
CA PHE A 197 3.07 -24.64 7.29
C PHE A 197 4.39 -24.96 7.99
N ALA A 198 4.48 -26.09 8.69
CA ALA A 198 5.72 -26.53 9.33
C ALA A 198 6.85 -26.76 8.33
N SER A 199 6.53 -27.13 7.09
CA SER A 199 7.51 -27.35 6.02
C SER A 199 8.11 -26.06 5.45
N LEU A 200 7.54 -24.88 5.76
CA LEU A 200 8.12 -23.59 5.41
C LEU A 200 9.35 -23.22 6.25
N VAL A 201 9.62 -23.96 7.33
CA VAL A 201 10.74 -23.70 8.25
C VAL A 201 11.72 -24.87 8.18
N LYS A 202 12.93 -24.63 7.66
CA LYS A 202 14.06 -25.56 7.79
C LYS A 202 14.70 -25.40 9.17
N LEU A 203 14.79 -26.51 9.90
CA LEU A 203 15.46 -26.59 11.19
C LEU A 203 16.76 -27.36 11.00
N GLU A 204 17.79 -26.70 10.51
CA GLU A 204 19.09 -27.33 10.15
C GLU A 204 19.77 -28.05 11.32
N ASP A 205 19.54 -27.59 12.55
CA ASP A 205 20.13 -28.15 13.77
C ASP A 205 19.36 -29.37 14.32
N TYR A 206 18.28 -29.80 13.67
CA TYR A 206 17.42 -30.88 14.14
C TYR A 206 17.40 -32.02 13.12
N PRO A 207 18.27 -33.03 13.28
CA PRO A 207 18.40 -34.13 12.31
C PRO A 207 17.18 -35.07 12.22
N PHE A 208 16.22 -34.89 13.12
CA PHE A 208 14.92 -35.57 13.12
C PHE A 208 13.79 -34.74 12.54
N ALA A 209 14.04 -33.52 12.08
CA ALA A 209 13.05 -32.77 11.36
C ALA A 209 12.68 -33.49 10.06
N LEU A 210 11.39 -33.49 9.72
CA LEU A 210 10.89 -34.09 8.50
C LEU A 210 11.54 -33.42 7.29
N GLU A 211 12.27 -34.16 6.49
CA GLU A 211 12.63 -33.75 5.14
C GLU A 211 11.36 -33.78 4.30
N VAL A 212 10.99 -32.63 3.77
CA VAL A 212 9.92 -32.54 2.78
C VAL A 212 10.61 -32.65 1.43
N ASP A 213 10.29 -33.70 0.70
CA ASP A 213 10.76 -33.84 -0.67
C ASP A 213 10.31 -32.63 -1.48
N GLU A 214 11.27 -31.97 -2.13
CA GLU A 214 11.00 -30.91 -3.09
C GLU A 214 10.49 -31.58 -4.37
N GLU A 215 9.18 -31.76 -4.51
CA GLU A 215 8.50 -32.04 -5.77
C GLU A 215 7.90 -30.74 -6.35
#